data_3dc9f2f6fe4a607dc33a6dd055c63863
#
_entry.id   3dc9f2f6fe4a607dc33a6dd055c63863
#
_cell.length_a   1.000
_cell.length_b   1.000
_cell.length_c   1.000
_cell.angle_alpha   90.00
_cell.angle_beta   90.00
_cell.angle_gamma   90.00
#
_symmetry.space_group_name_H-M   'P 1'
#
loop_
_entity.id
_entity.type
_entity.pdbx_description
1 polymer ?
#
loop_
_entity_poly.entity_id
_entity_poly.type
_entity_poly.pdbx_seq_one_letter_code
_entity_poly.pdbx_strand_id
1 'polypeptide(L)'
;MTSIETSPLTPMFSFCLIDHDGRNVSDETYRGHYVLIFFGFTHCRVVCPRALAKLSAVLDSLGPLADRMRPIYVTVDPERDTPDAMRLFLQSYPRFTGLTGSREQIDRAKNAFRVFAQRVDDPAGNGGYAVVHTAITYVMDPRGRFVSHFTDALSAKELASRLRLLLESNNALRIDAE
;
A
#
# COMPACT_ATOMS: atom_id res chain seq x y z
N MET A 1 3.50 -38.15 -24.39
CA MET A 1 3.08 -36.75 -24.51
C MET A 1 2.61 -36.32 -23.13
N THR A 2 3.50 -35.68 -22.36
CA THR A 2 3.23 -35.29 -20.98
C THR A 2 2.70 -33.86 -21.03
N SER A 3 1.42 -33.68 -20.70
CA SER A 3 0.78 -32.36 -20.58
C SER A 3 1.41 -31.63 -19.41
N ILE A 4 2.07 -30.53 -19.68
CA ILE A 4 2.53 -29.60 -18.66
C ILE A 4 1.27 -28.86 -18.18
N GLU A 5 0.75 -29.26 -17.01
CA GLU A 5 -0.25 -28.47 -16.30
C GLU A 5 0.42 -27.16 -15.89
N THR A 6 0.09 -26.10 -16.61
CA THR A 6 0.37 -24.73 -16.16
C THR A 6 -0.47 -24.47 -14.94
N SER A 7 0.13 -24.59 -13.76
CA SER A 7 -0.43 -24.09 -12.51
C SER A 7 -0.87 -22.63 -12.74
N PRO A 8 -2.10 -22.25 -12.36
CA PRO A 8 -2.52 -20.86 -12.51
C PRO A 8 -1.56 -20.01 -11.70
N LEU A 9 -0.82 -19.14 -12.40
CA LEU A 9 0.04 -18.15 -11.78
C LEU A 9 -0.82 -17.37 -10.80
N THR A 10 -0.56 -17.53 -9.50
CA THR A 10 -1.17 -16.69 -8.47
C THR A 10 -0.96 -15.25 -8.93
N PRO A 11 -2.01 -14.43 -9.09
CA PRO A 11 -1.84 -13.08 -9.59
C PRO A 11 -0.85 -12.35 -8.68
N MET A 12 0.29 -11.95 -9.24
CA MET A 12 1.22 -11.07 -8.55
C MET A 12 0.44 -9.84 -8.09
N PHE A 13 0.69 -9.40 -6.85
CA PHE A 13 0.05 -8.23 -6.27
C PHE A 13 -1.43 -8.40 -5.84
N SER A 14 -1.87 -9.60 -5.51
CA SER A 14 -3.16 -9.84 -4.87
C SER A 14 -3.07 -9.85 -3.34
N PHE A 15 -4.16 -9.48 -2.69
CA PHE A 15 -4.30 -9.56 -1.24
C PHE A 15 -5.76 -9.82 -0.83
N CYS A 16 -5.95 -10.36 0.38
CA CYS A 16 -7.24 -10.49 1.04
C CYS A 16 -7.01 -10.17 2.52
N LEU A 17 -7.47 -9.01 2.97
CA LEU A 17 -7.15 -8.41 4.26
C LEU A 17 -8.41 -7.87 4.94
N ILE A 18 -8.23 -7.20 6.08
CA ILE A 18 -9.29 -6.53 6.84
C ILE A 18 -8.94 -5.05 6.92
N ASP A 19 -9.88 -4.17 6.60
CA ASP A 19 -9.67 -2.73 6.75
C ASP A 19 -9.81 -2.29 8.22
N HIS A 20 -9.46 -1.03 8.50
CA HIS A 20 -9.52 -0.49 9.84
C HIS A 20 -10.95 -0.28 10.38
N ASP A 21 -11.98 -0.51 9.55
CA ASP A 21 -13.39 -0.56 9.95
C ASP A 21 -13.87 -2.01 10.17
N GLY A 22 -12.99 -3.00 10.05
CA GLY A 22 -13.30 -4.41 10.26
C GLY A 22 -13.93 -5.11 9.06
N ARG A 23 -13.90 -4.51 7.86
CA ARG A 23 -14.47 -5.09 6.63
C ARG A 23 -13.42 -5.93 5.91
N ASN A 24 -13.85 -7.07 5.37
CA ASN A 24 -13.00 -7.85 4.46
C ASN A 24 -12.83 -7.10 3.15
N VAL A 25 -11.60 -6.92 2.71
CA VAL A 25 -11.22 -6.24 1.47
C VAL A 25 -10.18 -7.06 0.71
N SER A 26 -10.20 -6.93 -0.61
CA SER A 26 -9.20 -7.54 -1.49
C SER A 26 -8.73 -6.53 -2.53
N ASP A 27 -7.78 -6.91 -3.36
CA ASP A 27 -7.39 -6.10 -4.52
C ASP A 27 -8.59 -5.82 -5.45
N GLU A 28 -9.57 -6.73 -5.53
CA GLU A 28 -10.81 -6.54 -6.30
C GLU A 28 -11.70 -5.42 -5.74
N THR A 29 -11.67 -5.17 -4.43
CA THR A 29 -12.42 -4.08 -3.79
C THR A 29 -12.04 -2.71 -4.35
N TYR A 30 -10.83 -2.57 -4.84
CA TYR A 30 -10.27 -1.31 -5.34
C TYR A 30 -10.29 -1.18 -6.85
N ARG A 31 -10.88 -2.14 -7.59
CA ARG A 31 -11.02 -2.06 -9.05
C ARG A 31 -11.72 -0.76 -9.47
N GLY A 32 -11.31 -0.23 -10.60
CA GLY A 32 -11.79 1.06 -11.10
C GLY A 32 -11.01 2.28 -10.59
N HIS A 33 -10.11 2.09 -9.61
CA HIS A 33 -9.25 3.14 -9.07
C HIS A 33 -7.78 2.75 -9.15
N TYR A 34 -6.92 3.73 -9.23
CA TYR A 34 -5.51 3.53 -8.92
C TYR A 34 -5.35 3.27 -7.43
N VAL A 35 -4.47 2.36 -7.05
CA VAL A 35 -4.19 2.07 -5.64
C VAL A 35 -2.75 2.46 -5.34
N LEU A 36 -2.57 3.30 -4.33
CA LEU A 36 -1.27 3.69 -3.81
C LEU A 36 -1.03 2.89 -2.52
N ILE A 37 -0.05 2.00 -2.52
CA ILE A 37 0.14 1.04 -1.43
C ILE A 37 1.47 1.31 -0.74
N PHE A 38 1.43 1.50 0.58
CA PHE A 38 2.62 1.58 1.42
C PHE A 38 2.54 0.59 2.56
N PHE A 39 3.60 -0.21 2.74
CA PHE A 39 3.71 -1.16 3.85
C PHE A 39 4.45 -0.52 5.02
N GLY A 40 3.94 -0.71 6.22
CA GLY A 40 4.53 -0.16 7.44
C GLY A 40 3.92 -0.75 8.70
N PHE A 41 4.07 -0.09 9.84
CA PHE A 41 3.47 -0.51 11.10
C PHE A 41 3.28 0.70 12.04
N THR A 42 2.29 0.62 12.94
CA THR A 42 1.88 1.76 13.76
C THR A 42 2.94 2.19 14.78
N HIS A 43 3.79 1.27 15.23
CA HIS A 43 4.87 1.51 16.19
C HIS A 43 6.15 2.07 15.57
N CYS A 44 6.17 2.32 14.26
CA CYS A 44 7.28 3.00 13.60
C CYS A 44 7.26 4.50 13.94
N ARG A 45 8.33 4.98 14.57
CA ARG A 45 8.37 6.36 15.12
C ARG A 45 8.81 7.41 14.11
N VAL A 46 9.51 7.04 13.05
CA VAL A 46 10.17 8.00 12.14
C VAL A 46 9.82 7.76 10.68
N VAL A 47 10.10 6.59 10.14
CA VAL A 47 10.02 6.34 8.70
C VAL A 47 8.58 6.37 8.21
N CYS A 48 7.68 5.62 8.85
CA CYS A 48 6.29 5.55 8.42
C CYS A 48 5.54 6.87 8.55
N PRO A 49 5.61 7.62 9.69
CA PRO A 49 5.00 8.94 9.78
C PRO A 49 5.51 9.91 8.72
N ARG A 50 6.83 9.91 8.45
CA ARG A 50 7.42 10.77 7.41
C ARG A 50 6.93 10.39 6.02
N ALA A 51 6.89 9.10 5.69
CA ALA A 51 6.39 8.62 4.41
C ALA A 51 4.91 8.95 4.20
N LEU A 52 4.06 8.72 5.22
CA LEU A 52 2.63 9.03 5.15
C LEU A 52 2.37 10.53 5.02
N ALA A 53 3.12 11.38 5.73
CA ALA A 53 3.03 12.84 5.60
C ALA A 53 3.42 13.28 4.18
N LYS A 54 4.51 12.75 3.64
CA LYS A 54 4.94 13.02 2.26
C LYS A 54 3.88 12.59 1.24
N LEU A 55 3.37 11.37 1.35
CA LEU A 55 2.36 10.84 0.44
C LEU A 55 1.04 11.63 0.55
N SER A 56 0.63 12.05 1.76
CA SER A 56 -0.54 12.90 1.95
C SER A 56 -0.38 14.25 1.23
N ALA A 57 0.77 14.90 1.38
CA ALA A 57 1.08 16.15 0.68
C ALA A 57 1.09 15.99 -0.85
N VAL A 58 1.61 14.86 -1.35
CA VAL A 58 1.57 14.51 -2.78
C VAL A 58 0.12 14.41 -3.25
N LEU A 59 -0.72 13.66 -2.54
CA LEU A 59 -2.14 13.49 -2.88
C LEU A 59 -2.88 14.83 -2.86
N ASP A 60 -2.61 15.69 -1.87
CA ASP A 60 -3.19 17.04 -1.80
C ASP A 60 -2.79 17.90 -3.02
N SER A 61 -1.55 17.79 -3.46
CA SER A 61 -1.03 18.54 -4.61
C SER A 61 -1.61 18.08 -5.96
N LEU A 62 -2.16 16.86 -6.02
CA LEU A 62 -2.84 16.35 -7.22
C LEU A 62 -4.23 16.98 -7.42
N GLY A 63 -4.81 17.58 -6.38
CA GLY A 63 -6.14 18.17 -6.43
C GLY A 63 -7.21 17.13 -6.81
N PRO A 64 -8.14 17.43 -7.76
CA PRO A 64 -9.21 16.51 -8.15
C PRO A 64 -8.72 15.17 -8.72
N LEU A 65 -7.50 15.11 -9.25
CA LEU A 65 -6.92 13.84 -9.73
C LEU A 65 -6.72 12.83 -8.61
N ALA A 66 -6.54 13.29 -7.36
CA ALA A 66 -6.41 12.41 -6.20
C ALA A 66 -7.65 11.54 -5.96
N ASP A 67 -8.84 11.97 -6.40
CA ASP A 67 -10.08 11.19 -6.26
C ASP A 67 -10.07 9.90 -7.06
N ARG A 68 -9.18 9.79 -8.04
CA ARG A 68 -8.94 8.57 -8.83
C ARG A 68 -8.04 7.56 -8.12
N MET A 69 -7.43 7.94 -6.98
CA MET A 69 -6.52 7.10 -6.21
C MET A 69 -7.17 6.63 -4.92
N ARG A 70 -6.81 5.42 -4.50
CA ARG A 70 -7.12 4.86 -3.18
C ARG A 70 -5.81 4.56 -2.46
N PRO A 71 -5.38 5.45 -1.55
CA PRO A 71 -4.19 5.20 -0.76
C PRO A 71 -4.50 4.21 0.36
N ILE A 72 -3.71 3.16 0.44
CA ILE A 72 -3.80 2.13 1.48
C ILE A 72 -2.47 1.97 2.21
N TYR A 73 -2.58 1.74 3.50
CA TYR A 73 -1.47 1.47 4.41
C TYR A 73 -1.59 0.06 4.95
N VAL A 74 -0.72 -0.84 4.52
CA VAL A 74 -0.77 -2.27 4.87
C VAL A 74 0.22 -2.54 5.99
N THR A 75 -0.24 -3.14 7.08
CA THR A 75 0.67 -3.47 8.18
C THR A 75 1.63 -4.62 7.83
N VAL A 76 2.83 -4.55 8.37
CA VAL A 76 3.79 -5.66 8.42
C VAL A 76 3.86 -6.30 9.82
N ASP A 77 3.06 -5.80 10.77
CA ASP A 77 3.05 -6.22 12.17
C ASP A 77 1.61 -6.46 12.69
N PRO A 78 0.92 -7.47 12.17
CA PRO A 78 -0.49 -7.69 12.48
C PRO A 78 -0.76 -8.04 13.95
N GLU A 79 0.24 -8.42 14.73
CA GLU A 79 0.06 -8.74 16.15
C GLU A 79 -0.22 -7.50 16.98
N ARG A 80 0.39 -6.35 16.65
CA ARG A 80 0.15 -5.07 17.33
C ARG A 80 -0.86 -4.20 16.58
N ASP A 81 -0.93 -4.34 15.28
CA ASP A 81 -1.71 -3.47 14.41
C ASP A 81 -3.10 -4.07 14.14
N THR A 82 -3.95 -4.06 15.18
CA THR A 82 -5.37 -4.38 15.08
C THR A 82 -6.11 -3.31 14.23
N PRO A 83 -7.33 -3.56 13.74
CA PRO A 83 -8.14 -2.54 13.08
C PRO A 83 -8.23 -1.24 13.88
N ASP A 84 -8.48 -1.31 15.18
CA ASP A 84 -8.56 -0.13 16.05
C ASP A 84 -7.22 0.62 16.17
N ALA A 85 -6.12 -0.10 16.30
CA ALA A 85 -4.78 0.50 16.33
C ALA A 85 -4.46 1.22 15.01
N MET A 86 -4.81 0.61 13.89
CA MET A 86 -4.65 1.19 12.55
C MET A 86 -5.53 2.44 12.38
N ARG A 87 -6.78 2.39 12.82
CA ARG A 87 -7.72 3.52 12.77
C ARG A 87 -7.17 4.70 13.59
N LEU A 88 -6.72 4.46 14.82
CA LEU A 88 -6.16 5.48 15.68
C LEU A 88 -4.92 6.14 15.07
N PHE A 89 -4.00 5.33 14.57
CA PHE A 89 -2.77 5.82 13.94
C PHE A 89 -3.05 6.68 12.70
N LEU A 90 -4.01 6.25 11.87
CA LEU A 90 -4.33 6.92 10.61
C LEU A 90 -5.25 8.14 10.78
N GLN A 91 -5.69 8.49 12.00
CA GLN A 91 -6.40 9.76 12.25
C GLN A 91 -5.58 10.99 11.79
N SER A 92 -4.26 10.91 11.88
CA SER A 92 -3.35 11.94 11.36
C SER A 92 -3.15 11.91 9.84
N TYR A 93 -3.64 10.87 9.17
CA TYR A 93 -3.50 10.64 7.73
C TYR A 93 -4.82 10.18 7.11
N PRO A 94 -5.88 11.04 7.13
CA PRO A 94 -7.26 10.63 6.87
C PRO A 94 -7.54 10.18 5.43
N ARG A 95 -6.60 10.39 4.51
CA ARG A 95 -6.71 9.86 3.14
C ARG A 95 -6.45 8.37 3.04
N PHE A 96 -5.74 7.79 4.03
CA PHE A 96 -5.31 6.40 4.00
C PHE A 96 -6.34 5.47 4.64
N THR A 97 -6.58 4.33 3.98
CA THR A 97 -7.25 3.18 4.58
C THR A 97 -6.19 2.23 5.10
N GLY A 98 -6.26 1.90 6.38
CA GLY A 98 -5.37 0.91 7.00
C GLY A 98 -5.86 -0.50 6.74
N LEU A 99 -4.96 -1.39 6.36
CA LEU A 99 -5.25 -2.81 6.15
C LEU A 99 -4.41 -3.67 7.10
N THR A 100 -5.06 -4.62 7.74
CA THR A 100 -4.49 -5.61 8.62
C THR A 100 -5.11 -6.98 8.36
N GLY A 101 -4.81 -7.98 9.17
CA GLY A 101 -5.35 -9.32 9.02
C GLY A 101 -4.63 -10.34 9.87
N SER A 102 -4.84 -11.62 9.63
CA SER A 102 -4.04 -12.67 10.27
C SER A 102 -2.58 -12.63 9.79
N ARG A 103 -1.70 -13.27 10.55
CA ARG A 103 -0.29 -13.41 10.16
C ARG A 103 -0.17 -14.01 8.75
N GLU A 104 -0.95 -15.05 8.45
CA GLU A 104 -0.93 -15.73 7.15
C GLU A 104 -1.41 -14.84 6.02
N GLN A 105 -2.43 -14.00 6.26
CA GLN A 105 -2.93 -13.03 5.29
C GLN A 105 -1.86 -11.96 4.99
N ILE A 106 -1.21 -11.43 6.01
CA ILE A 106 -0.15 -10.44 5.87
C ILE A 106 1.09 -11.04 5.19
N ASP A 107 1.48 -12.27 5.54
CA ASP A 107 2.61 -12.95 4.91
C ASP A 107 2.34 -13.17 3.41
N ARG A 108 1.12 -13.57 3.04
CA ARG A 108 0.72 -13.67 1.62
C ARG A 108 0.80 -12.32 0.90
N ALA A 109 0.30 -11.25 1.51
CA ALA A 109 0.38 -9.90 0.94
C ALA A 109 1.84 -9.45 0.76
N LYS A 110 2.68 -9.62 1.80
CA LYS A 110 4.11 -9.32 1.71
C LYS A 110 4.79 -10.09 0.58
N ASN A 111 4.51 -11.38 0.46
CA ASN A 111 5.09 -12.22 -0.60
C ASN A 111 4.62 -11.76 -2.00
N ALA A 112 3.34 -11.43 -2.17
CA ALA A 112 2.79 -10.93 -3.43
C ALA A 112 3.45 -9.62 -3.88
N PHE A 113 3.78 -8.73 -2.94
CA PHE A 113 4.45 -7.46 -3.21
C PHE A 113 5.97 -7.51 -3.03
N ARG A 114 6.53 -8.68 -2.72
CA ARG A 114 7.97 -8.87 -2.44
C ARG A 114 8.50 -7.95 -1.34
N VAL A 115 7.68 -7.73 -0.32
CA VAL A 115 8.03 -6.92 0.84
C VAL A 115 8.78 -7.78 1.85
N PHE A 116 10.01 -7.38 2.15
CA PHE A 116 10.77 -7.94 3.27
C PHE A 116 10.32 -7.27 4.57
N ALA A 117 10.13 -8.05 5.63
CA ALA A 117 9.89 -7.54 6.98
C ALA A 117 10.45 -8.52 8.00
N GLN A 118 11.24 -8.02 8.95
CA GLN A 118 11.87 -8.80 10.00
C GLN A 118 11.78 -8.08 11.35
N ARG A 119 11.38 -8.80 12.39
CA ARG A 119 11.48 -8.31 13.77
C ARG A 119 12.92 -8.26 14.23
N VAL A 120 13.27 -7.20 14.91
CA VAL A 120 14.56 -7.01 15.58
C VAL A 120 14.29 -6.48 16.99
N ASP A 121 15.21 -6.69 17.91
CA ASP A 121 15.09 -6.11 19.25
C ASP A 121 15.02 -4.58 19.16
N ASP A 122 14.17 -3.96 20.00
CA ASP A 122 14.05 -2.50 20.01
C ASP A 122 15.39 -1.88 20.46
N PRO A 123 16.04 -1.07 19.60
CA PRO A 123 17.30 -0.42 19.95
C PRO A 123 17.20 0.51 21.17
N ALA A 124 15.97 0.98 21.50
CA ALA A 124 15.71 1.81 22.68
C ALA A 124 15.64 1.02 24.00
N GLY A 125 15.74 -0.30 23.97
CA GLY A 125 15.86 -1.14 25.17
C GLY A 125 14.62 -1.23 26.06
N ASN A 126 13.44 -0.88 25.54
CA ASN A 126 12.18 -0.86 26.31
C ASN A 126 11.47 -2.24 26.38
N GLY A 127 12.18 -3.33 26.08
CA GLY A 127 11.64 -4.70 26.13
C GLY A 127 10.64 -5.02 25.01
N GLY A 128 10.58 -4.19 23.99
CA GLY A 128 9.76 -4.37 22.79
C GLY A 128 10.58 -4.85 21.60
N TYR A 129 9.98 -4.75 20.41
CA TYR A 129 10.65 -5.05 19.14
C TYR A 129 10.34 -3.97 18.09
N ALA A 130 11.26 -3.76 17.17
CA ALA A 130 11.08 -3.00 15.96
C ALA A 130 10.91 -3.94 14.77
N VAL A 131 10.45 -3.40 13.63
CA VAL A 131 10.35 -4.16 12.38
C VAL A 131 11.14 -3.43 11.31
N VAL A 132 12.19 -4.09 10.83
CA VAL A 132 12.90 -3.63 9.62
C VAL A 132 12.13 -4.13 8.41
N HIS A 133 11.75 -3.25 7.50
CA HIS A 133 10.96 -3.62 6.33
C HIS A 133 11.32 -2.79 5.09
N THR A 134 10.88 -3.29 3.94
CA THR A 134 11.00 -2.59 2.66
C THR A 134 10.12 -1.33 2.67
N ALA A 135 10.73 -0.15 2.49
CA ALA A 135 10.04 1.14 2.43
C ALA A 135 9.83 1.57 0.97
N ILE A 136 8.91 0.91 0.31
CA ILE A 136 8.56 1.16 -1.10
C ILE A 136 7.06 1.47 -1.18
N THR A 137 6.73 2.46 -2.01
CA THR A 137 5.34 2.78 -2.38
C THR A 137 5.04 2.14 -3.73
N TYR A 138 4.00 1.33 -3.79
CA TYR A 138 3.55 0.65 -5.01
C TYR A 138 2.35 1.37 -5.61
N VAL A 139 2.23 1.33 -6.93
CA VAL A 139 1.07 1.85 -7.66
C VAL A 139 0.48 0.75 -8.52
N MET A 140 -0.81 0.51 -8.34
CA MET A 140 -1.61 -0.41 -9.14
C MET A 140 -2.59 0.37 -10.02
N ASP A 141 -2.85 -0.12 -11.21
CA ASP A 141 -3.84 0.48 -12.11
C ASP A 141 -5.29 0.07 -11.74
N PRO A 142 -6.32 0.68 -12.35
CA PRO A 142 -7.72 0.33 -12.09
C PRO A 142 -8.10 -1.12 -12.41
N ARG A 143 -7.27 -1.83 -13.15
CA ARG A 143 -7.44 -3.27 -13.43
C ARG A 143 -6.68 -4.16 -12.43
N GLY A 144 -6.02 -3.56 -11.42
CA GLY A 144 -5.22 -4.25 -10.42
C GLY A 144 -3.89 -4.78 -10.94
N ARG A 145 -3.35 -4.21 -12.01
CA ARG A 145 -2.02 -4.54 -12.51
C ARG A 145 -0.99 -3.60 -11.90
N PHE A 146 0.18 -4.13 -11.62
CA PHE A 146 1.31 -3.31 -11.19
C PHE A 146 1.71 -2.31 -12.29
N VAL A 147 1.88 -1.05 -11.90
CA VAL A 147 2.28 0.04 -12.82
C VAL A 147 3.67 0.54 -12.49
N SER A 148 3.92 0.83 -11.23
CA SER A 148 5.19 1.43 -10.81
C SER A 148 5.42 1.25 -9.31
N HIS A 149 6.64 1.51 -8.89
CA HIS A 149 7.00 1.65 -7.47
C HIS A 149 7.95 2.82 -7.27
N PHE A 150 7.95 3.38 -6.07
CA PHE A 150 8.78 4.52 -5.71
C PHE A 150 9.46 4.28 -4.36
N THR A 151 10.73 4.64 -4.28
CA THR A 151 11.49 4.63 -3.03
C THR A 151 11.32 5.96 -2.29
N ASP A 152 11.68 5.98 -1.01
CA ASP A 152 11.64 7.21 -0.20
C ASP A 152 12.63 8.30 -0.66
N ALA A 153 13.60 7.95 -1.51
CA ALA A 153 14.56 8.90 -2.08
C ALA A 153 13.92 9.93 -3.03
N LEU A 154 12.75 9.60 -3.61
CA LEU A 154 12.05 10.51 -4.52
C LEU A 154 11.45 11.68 -3.73
N SER A 155 11.66 12.92 -4.18
CA SER A 155 11.04 14.09 -3.58
C SER A 155 9.50 14.08 -3.77
N ALA A 156 8.77 14.76 -2.88
CA ALA A 156 7.32 14.90 -3.01
C ALA A 156 6.91 15.54 -4.35
N LYS A 157 7.67 16.54 -4.82
CA LYS A 157 7.43 17.22 -6.10
C LYS A 157 7.59 16.27 -7.29
N GLU A 158 8.64 15.48 -7.32
CA GLU A 158 8.89 14.51 -8.40
C GLU A 158 7.85 13.40 -8.39
N LEU A 159 7.49 12.89 -7.21
CA LEU A 159 6.45 11.87 -7.06
C LEU A 159 5.09 12.41 -7.55
N ALA A 160 4.71 13.62 -7.15
CA ALA A 160 3.47 14.26 -7.61
C ALA A 160 3.45 14.43 -9.13
N SER A 161 4.55 14.85 -9.74
CA SER A 161 4.67 14.99 -11.19
C SER A 161 4.49 13.65 -11.92
N ARG A 162 5.10 12.58 -11.42
CA ARG A 162 4.98 11.24 -12.01
C ARG A 162 3.58 10.67 -11.89
N LEU A 163 2.95 10.83 -10.71
CA LEU A 163 1.57 10.38 -10.50
C LEU A 163 0.59 11.18 -11.37
N ARG A 164 0.80 12.49 -11.52
CA ARG A 164 -0.03 13.33 -12.40
C ARG A 164 0.01 12.84 -13.84
N LEU A 165 1.20 12.61 -14.39
CA LEU A 165 1.37 12.08 -15.74
C LEU A 165 0.69 10.72 -15.90
N LEU A 166 0.81 9.84 -14.91
CA LEU A 166 0.16 8.53 -14.93
C LEU A 166 -1.37 8.64 -14.95
N LEU A 167 -1.93 9.53 -14.12
CA LEU A 167 -3.38 9.72 -14.02
C LEU A 167 -3.96 10.42 -15.25
N GLU A 168 -3.22 11.33 -15.88
CA GLU A 168 -3.63 12.06 -17.08
C GLU A 168 -3.54 11.19 -18.35
N SER A 169 -2.49 10.41 -18.53
CA SER A 169 -2.30 9.57 -19.71
C SER A 169 -3.39 8.51 -19.90
N ASN A 170 -3.95 7.99 -18.82
CA ASN A 170 -5.08 7.05 -18.88
C ASN A 170 -6.45 7.73 -19.05
N ASN A 171 -6.51 9.05 -18.99
CA ASN A 171 -7.75 9.76 -19.33
C ASN A 171 -7.95 9.83 -20.86
N ALA A 172 -6.86 9.89 -21.61
CA ALA A 172 -6.89 9.89 -23.07
C ALA A 172 -7.45 8.57 -23.66
N LEU A 173 -7.13 7.42 -23.02
CA LEU A 173 -7.62 6.10 -23.45
C LEU A 173 -9.10 5.83 -23.15
N ARG A 174 -9.76 6.66 -22.32
CA ARG A 174 -11.21 6.55 -22.03
C ARG A 174 -12.08 7.37 -22.99
N ILE A 175 -11.51 8.38 -23.63
CA ILE A 175 -12.25 9.27 -24.56
C ILE A 175 -12.39 8.60 -25.94
N ASP A 176 -11.48 7.68 -26.30
CA ASP A 176 -11.51 6.97 -27.58
C ASP A 176 -12.34 5.67 -27.56
N ALA A 177 -13.07 5.39 -26.49
CA ALA A 177 -13.86 4.16 -26.27
C ALA A 177 -15.38 4.41 -26.12
N GLU A 178 -15.88 5.63 -26.42
CA GLU A 178 -17.32 5.94 -26.48
C GLU A 178 -17.79 6.06 -27.94
#